data_f3d71f43e08d1b00ecf3de747f3012ba
#
_entry.id   f3d71f43e08d1b00ecf3de747f3012ba
#
_cell.length_a   1.000
_cell.length_b   1.000
_cell.length_c   1.000
_cell.angle_alpha   90.00
_cell.angle_beta   90.00
_cell.angle_gamma   90.00
#
_symmetry.space_group_name_H-M   'P 1'
#
loop_
_entity.id
_entity.type
_entity.pdbx_description
1 polymer ?
#
loop_
_entity_poly.entity_id
_entity_poly.type
_entity_poly.pdbx_seq_one_letter_code
_entity_poly.pdbx_strand_id
1 'polypeptide(L)'
;LEPRKMVEKALVAVIQEAWIGGVSTRRVDELVQAMGMTGISKSSVSKLCKDIDERVHAFLKRPLTGEWPYLWLDATYLKVRQGGRIISVAAIIAMAVNTEGRREIVGLHIGPSEAEVFWSDFLKDLLRRGLTGVKLVISDAHEGLKAAITRVLGATWQRCRVHFMRNALAYVPKGQHTMVAAAIRQAFIQPDQDGAIQTWRHVADQLRARWPKLGACMDDAETDVLAYTGFPTQHRVKLHSTNPLERLNKEVKRRADVVGIFPNEDSIIRLVGAVLLEQNDEWQLQHRYMQIEGMAELNQTMIEEEIQPLHITAKAA
;
A
#
# COMPACT_ATOMS: atom_id res chain seq x y z
N LEU A 1 25.82 -33.17 -16.39
CA LEU A 1 24.96 -32.00 -16.72
C LEU A 1 25.02 -31.79 -18.24
N GLU A 2 23.90 -32.03 -18.92
CA GLU A 2 23.84 -31.86 -20.40
C GLU A 2 23.86 -30.34 -20.72
N PRO A 3 24.85 -29.86 -21.49
CA PRO A 3 25.01 -28.42 -21.83
C PRO A 3 23.75 -27.84 -22.47
N ARG A 4 23.04 -28.62 -23.28
CA ARG A 4 21.80 -28.21 -23.94
C ARG A 4 20.68 -27.81 -22.95
N LYS A 5 20.48 -28.58 -21.87
CA LYS A 5 19.49 -28.26 -20.83
C LYS A 5 19.83 -27.00 -20.05
N MET A 6 21.12 -26.66 -19.89
CA MET A 6 21.52 -25.41 -19.24
C MET A 6 21.23 -24.20 -20.11
N VAL A 7 21.51 -24.30 -21.43
CA VAL A 7 21.19 -23.21 -22.38
C VAL A 7 19.67 -22.97 -22.47
N GLU A 8 18.88 -24.04 -22.53
CA GLU A 8 17.41 -23.94 -22.51
C GLU A 8 16.87 -23.27 -21.23
N LYS A 9 17.40 -23.63 -20.06
CA LYS A 9 17.03 -23.01 -18.77
C LYS A 9 17.45 -21.54 -18.71
N ALA A 10 18.64 -21.21 -19.19
CA ALA A 10 19.11 -19.83 -19.25
C ALA A 10 18.23 -18.96 -20.16
N LEU A 11 17.85 -19.48 -21.32
CA LEU A 11 16.94 -18.81 -22.23
C LEU A 11 15.56 -18.56 -21.60
N VAL A 12 14.99 -19.57 -20.94
CA VAL A 12 13.71 -19.44 -20.23
C VAL A 12 13.82 -18.35 -19.16
N ALA A 13 14.89 -18.33 -18.37
CA ALA A 13 15.13 -17.30 -17.35
C ALA A 13 15.21 -15.88 -17.96
N VAL A 14 15.92 -15.72 -19.08
CA VAL A 14 16.00 -14.43 -19.79
C VAL A 14 14.64 -13.97 -20.31
N ILE A 15 13.84 -14.89 -20.85
CA ILE A 15 12.48 -14.58 -21.33
C ILE A 15 11.56 -14.17 -20.18
N GLN A 16 11.61 -14.90 -19.06
CA GLN A 16 10.82 -14.61 -17.87
C GLN A 16 11.22 -13.26 -17.28
N GLU A 17 12.51 -13.00 -17.14
CA GLU A 17 13.05 -11.74 -16.62
C GLU A 17 12.68 -10.55 -17.53
N ALA A 18 12.84 -10.68 -18.82
CA ALA A 18 12.44 -9.65 -19.78
C ALA A 18 10.93 -9.36 -19.68
N TRP A 19 10.10 -10.40 -19.55
CA TRP A 19 8.65 -10.23 -19.43
C TRP A 19 8.27 -9.55 -18.11
N ILE A 20 8.84 -9.96 -16.98
CA ILE A 20 8.63 -9.33 -15.65
C ILE A 20 9.12 -7.88 -15.69
N GLY A 21 10.28 -7.62 -16.31
CA GLY A 21 10.86 -6.30 -16.49
C GLY A 21 10.03 -5.35 -17.36
N GLY A 22 8.91 -5.84 -17.95
CA GLY A 22 7.99 -5.04 -18.76
C GLY A 22 8.39 -4.95 -20.24
N VAL A 23 9.10 -5.95 -20.75
CA VAL A 23 9.34 -6.10 -22.18
C VAL A 23 8.12 -6.78 -22.81
N SER A 24 7.53 -6.17 -23.85
CA SER A 24 6.39 -6.76 -24.53
C SER A 24 6.72 -8.11 -25.16
N THR A 25 5.75 -9.02 -25.24
CA THR A 25 5.95 -10.34 -25.87
C THR A 25 6.43 -10.27 -27.31
N ARG A 26 6.14 -9.17 -28.02
CA ARG A 26 6.65 -8.91 -29.38
C ARG A 26 8.16 -8.62 -29.35
N ARG A 27 8.62 -7.79 -28.41
CA ARG A 27 10.05 -7.51 -28.24
C ARG A 27 10.82 -8.71 -27.71
N VAL A 28 10.18 -9.56 -26.90
CA VAL A 28 10.76 -10.85 -26.48
C VAL A 28 11.00 -11.74 -27.70
N ASP A 29 10.06 -11.78 -28.67
CA ASP A 29 10.23 -12.50 -29.92
C ASP A 29 11.42 -11.94 -30.75
N GLU A 30 11.51 -10.61 -30.87
CA GLU A 30 12.64 -9.94 -31.53
C GLU A 30 13.99 -10.26 -30.86
N LEU A 31 14.01 -10.31 -29.50
CA LEU A 31 15.19 -10.70 -28.72
C LEU A 31 15.60 -12.15 -29.01
N VAL A 32 14.67 -13.08 -29.03
CA VAL A 32 14.90 -14.50 -29.32
C VAL A 32 15.43 -14.70 -30.74
N GLN A 33 14.88 -13.94 -31.70
CA GLN A 33 15.39 -13.96 -33.10
C GLN A 33 16.81 -13.37 -33.21
N ALA A 34 17.10 -12.29 -32.49
CA ALA A 34 18.45 -11.70 -32.42
C ALA A 34 19.49 -12.66 -31.82
N MET A 35 19.06 -13.60 -30.98
CA MET A 35 19.88 -14.69 -30.43
C MET A 35 20.08 -15.87 -31.43
N GLY A 36 19.60 -15.74 -32.66
CA GLY A 36 19.76 -16.75 -33.72
C GLY A 36 18.74 -17.89 -33.69
N MET A 37 17.61 -17.70 -33.00
CA MET A 37 16.52 -18.69 -32.94
C MET A 37 15.37 -18.32 -33.89
N THR A 38 14.46 -19.27 -34.13
CA THR A 38 13.33 -19.09 -35.06
C THR A 38 12.20 -18.17 -34.52
N GLY A 39 12.41 -17.60 -33.34
CA GLY A 39 11.42 -16.76 -32.68
C GLY A 39 10.54 -17.51 -31.66
N ILE A 40 9.70 -16.78 -30.95
CA ILE A 40 8.81 -17.33 -29.92
C ILE A 40 7.42 -16.71 -30.02
N SER A 41 6.37 -17.53 -30.02
CA SER A 41 5.00 -17.02 -30.05
C SER A 41 4.60 -16.38 -28.71
N LYS A 42 3.64 -15.43 -28.76
CA LYS A 42 3.05 -14.81 -27.55
C LYS A 42 2.49 -15.85 -26.58
N SER A 43 1.86 -16.91 -27.10
CA SER A 43 1.33 -18.02 -26.31
C SER A 43 2.45 -18.84 -25.66
N SER A 44 3.57 -19.04 -26.34
CA SER A 44 4.74 -19.73 -25.79
C SER A 44 5.39 -18.92 -24.67
N VAL A 45 5.56 -17.61 -24.83
CA VAL A 45 6.05 -16.72 -23.75
C VAL A 45 5.12 -16.82 -22.54
N SER A 46 3.81 -16.70 -22.74
CA SER A 46 2.83 -16.81 -21.65
C SER A 46 2.87 -18.17 -20.95
N LYS A 47 3.12 -19.26 -21.70
CA LYS A 47 3.27 -20.60 -21.13
C LYS A 47 4.55 -20.75 -20.29
N LEU A 48 5.66 -20.21 -20.77
CA LEU A 48 6.94 -20.21 -20.04
C LEU A 48 6.85 -19.42 -18.73
N CYS A 49 6.03 -18.35 -18.71
CA CYS A 49 5.82 -17.55 -17.51
C CYS A 49 4.91 -18.21 -16.46
N LYS A 50 4.30 -19.37 -16.75
CA LYS A 50 3.47 -20.10 -15.75
C LYS A 50 4.27 -20.60 -14.54
N ASP A 51 5.54 -20.92 -14.73
CA ASP A 51 6.41 -21.35 -13.61
C ASP A 51 6.59 -20.25 -12.56
N ILE A 52 6.32 -19.00 -12.95
CA ILE A 52 6.30 -17.85 -12.04
C ILE A 52 5.10 -17.94 -11.09
N ASP A 53 3.98 -18.55 -11.51
CA ASP A 53 2.75 -18.61 -10.72
C ASP A 53 2.98 -19.32 -9.38
N GLU A 54 3.73 -20.42 -9.35
CA GLU A 54 4.02 -21.15 -8.11
C GLU A 54 4.80 -20.29 -7.12
N ARG A 55 5.81 -19.56 -7.60
CA ARG A 55 6.62 -18.65 -6.76
C ARG A 55 5.79 -17.49 -6.24
N VAL A 56 4.98 -16.89 -7.11
CA VAL A 56 4.08 -15.78 -6.75
C VAL A 56 3.04 -16.24 -5.74
N HIS A 57 2.40 -17.40 -5.97
CA HIS A 57 1.42 -17.94 -5.03
C HIS A 57 2.05 -18.28 -3.68
N ALA A 58 3.22 -18.93 -3.66
CA ALA A 58 3.95 -19.20 -2.43
C ALA A 58 4.26 -17.93 -1.65
N PHE A 59 4.71 -16.88 -2.34
CA PHE A 59 4.98 -15.57 -1.75
C PHE A 59 3.71 -14.92 -1.18
N LEU A 60 2.63 -14.84 -1.97
CA LEU A 60 1.40 -14.16 -1.59
C LEU A 60 0.63 -14.92 -0.49
N LYS A 61 0.80 -16.25 -0.37
CA LYS A 61 0.11 -17.08 0.61
C LYS A 61 0.99 -17.48 1.81
N ARG A 62 2.22 -16.97 1.89
CA ARG A 62 3.11 -17.29 3.00
C ARG A 62 2.51 -16.90 4.34
N PRO A 63 2.77 -17.64 5.43
CA PRO A 63 2.44 -17.22 6.78
C PRO A 63 3.12 -15.90 7.13
N LEU A 64 2.43 -15.05 7.87
CA LEU A 64 2.96 -13.80 8.43
C LEU A 64 3.29 -14.06 9.89
N THR A 65 4.55 -13.95 10.27
CA THR A 65 5.02 -14.23 11.64
C THR A 65 5.39 -12.95 12.38
N GLY A 66 5.16 -12.93 13.70
CA GLY A 66 5.43 -11.77 14.55
C GLY A 66 4.32 -10.72 14.48
N GLU A 67 4.61 -9.56 15.04
CA GLU A 67 3.67 -8.42 15.08
C GLU A 67 4.01 -7.39 14.03
N TRP A 68 2.95 -6.75 13.49
CA TRP A 68 3.01 -5.81 12.38
C TRP A 68 2.31 -4.50 12.75
N PRO A 69 2.92 -3.60 13.53
CA PRO A 69 2.28 -2.40 14.05
C PRO A 69 1.72 -1.46 12.99
N TYR A 70 2.33 -1.43 11.80
CA TYR A 70 1.97 -0.51 10.74
C TYR A 70 1.62 -1.22 9.45
N LEU A 71 0.49 -0.83 8.85
CA LEU A 71 -0.02 -1.38 7.60
C LEU A 71 -0.34 -0.24 6.62
N TRP A 72 0.18 -0.30 5.40
CA TRP A 72 -0.19 0.58 4.29
C TRP A 72 -1.04 -0.18 3.30
N LEU A 73 -2.14 0.45 2.87
CA LEU A 73 -3.04 -0.09 1.87
C LEU A 73 -3.22 0.94 0.76
N ASP A 74 -3.11 0.49 -0.48
CA ASP A 74 -3.40 1.30 -1.66
C ASP A 74 -3.92 0.43 -2.79
N ALA A 75 -4.73 1.00 -3.68
CA ALA A 75 -5.31 0.31 -4.81
C ALA A 75 -4.89 0.96 -6.13
N THR A 76 -4.62 0.11 -7.12
CA THR A 76 -4.43 0.55 -8.49
C THR A 76 -5.42 -0.14 -9.41
N TYR A 77 -5.87 0.55 -10.46
CA TYR A 77 -6.85 0.01 -11.40
C TYR A 77 -6.19 -0.53 -12.65
N LEU A 78 -6.55 -1.75 -13.02
CA LEU A 78 -6.04 -2.45 -14.20
C LEU A 78 -7.21 -2.92 -15.08
N LYS A 79 -6.96 -3.03 -16.39
CA LYS A 79 -7.97 -3.48 -17.34
C LYS A 79 -7.84 -4.98 -17.59
N VAL A 80 -8.95 -5.70 -17.46
CA VAL A 80 -9.02 -7.14 -17.70
C VAL A 80 -10.20 -7.51 -18.59
N ARG A 81 -10.04 -8.58 -19.36
CA ARG A 81 -11.13 -9.15 -20.16
C ARG A 81 -11.88 -10.18 -19.33
N GLN A 82 -13.17 -9.95 -19.13
CA GLN A 82 -14.06 -10.84 -18.39
C GLN A 82 -15.41 -10.91 -19.10
N GLY A 83 -15.90 -12.12 -19.37
CA GLY A 83 -17.20 -12.33 -20.04
C GLY A 83 -17.31 -11.63 -21.40
N GLY A 84 -16.25 -11.54 -22.19
CA GLY A 84 -16.21 -10.86 -23.49
C GLY A 84 -16.15 -9.33 -23.43
N ARG A 85 -16.12 -8.73 -22.23
CA ARG A 85 -16.02 -7.28 -21.99
C ARG A 85 -14.70 -6.91 -21.37
N ILE A 86 -14.31 -5.64 -21.53
CA ILE A 86 -13.15 -5.06 -20.82
C ILE A 86 -13.70 -4.34 -19.61
N ILE A 87 -13.27 -4.77 -18.43
CA ILE A 87 -13.63 -4.15 -17.16
C ILE A 87 -12.38 -3.62 -16.46
N SER A 88 -12.58 -2.66 -15.57
CA SER A 88 -11.54 -2.19 -14.64
C SER A 88 -11.67 -2.96 -13.34
N VAL A 89 -10.56 -3.52 -12.87
CA VAL A 89 -10.46 -4.20 -11.56
C VAL A 89 -9.49 -3.46 -10.67
N ALA A 90 -9.76 -3.45 -9.37
CA ALA A 90 -8.85 -2.93 -8.37
C ALA A 90 -7.81 -4.01 -8.02
N ALA A 91 -6.54 -3.64 -8.04
CA ALA A 91 -5.45 -4.41 -7.47
C ALA A 91 -5.03 -3.72 -6.17
N ILE A 92 -5.41 -4.30 -5.02
CA ILE A 92 -5.05 -3.82 -3.70
C ILE A 92 -3.70 -4.39 -3.32
N ILE A 93 -2.79 -3.53 -2.91
CA ILE A 93 -1.47 -3.90 -2.40
C ILE A 93 -1.41 -3.55 -0.91
N ALA A 94 -0.94 -4.49 -0.10
CA ALA A 94 -0.67 -4.31 1.30
C ALA A 94 0.83 -4.40 1.58
N MET A 95 1.38 -3.38 2.25
CA MET A 95 2.72 -3.34 2.79
C MET A 95 2.62 -3.17 4.30
N ALA A 96 3.39 -3.93 5.07
CA ALA A 96 3.44 -3.79 6.51
C ALA A 96 4.86 -3.63 7.02
N VAL A 97 5.01 -3.10 8.24
CA VAL A 97 6.28 -3.00 8.95
C VAL A 97 6.15 -3.78 10.24
N ASN A 98 7.10 -4.71 10.47
CA ASN A 98 7.16 -5.53 11.67
C ASN A 98 7.87 -4.83 12.83
N THR A 99 7.85 -5.45 14.02
CA THR A 99 8.49 -4.93 15.23
C THR A 99 10.02 -4.83 15.14
N GLU A 100 10.64 -5.48 14.14
CA GLU A 100 12.06 -5.32 13.85
C GLU A 100 12.35 -4.09 12.95
N GLY A 101 11.33 -3.31 12.60
CA GLY A 101 11.44 -2.14 11.71
C GLY A 101 11.64 -2.49 10.24
N ARG A 102 11.45 -3.76 9.85
CA ARG A 102 11.53 -4.20 8.45
C ARG A 102 10.18 -4.07 7.76
N ARG A 103 10.19 -3.62 6.52
CA ARG A 103 8.99 -3.55 5.69
C ARG A 103 8.89 -4.75 4.76
N GLU A 104 7.67 -5.24 4.58
CA GLU A 104 7.37 -6.31 3.65
C GLU A 104 6.06 -6.08 2.92
N ILE A 105 5.97 -6.62 1.72
CA ILE A 105 4.69 -6.73 1.01
C ILE A 105 3.99 -7.95 1.57
N VAL A 106 2.85 -7.74 2.23
CA VAL A 106 2.10 -8.78 2.93
C VAL A 106 0.89 -9.29 2.16
N GLY A 107 0.47 -8.59 1.09
CA GLY A 107 -0.68 -9.06 0.31
C GLY A 107 -0.90 -8.34 -1.01
N LEU A 108 -1.60 -9.06 -1.89
CA LEU A 108 -2.20 -8.59 -3.14
C LEU A 108 -3.60 -9.18 -3.25
N HIS A 109 -4.59 -8.35 -3.58
CA HIS A 109 -5.95 -8.79 -3.84
C HIS A 109 -6.51 -8.13 -5.09
N ILE A 110 -7.15 -8.91 -5.96
CA ILE A 110 -7.74 -8.42 -7.21
C ILE A 110 -9.25 -8.57 -7.12
N GLY A 111 -9.98 -7.54 -7.54
CA GLY A 111 -11.43 -7.63 -7.56
C GLY A 111 -12.11 -6.49 -8.31
N PRO A 112 -13.42 -6.63 -8.59
CA PRO A 112 -14.16 -5.72 -9.46
C PRO A 112 -14.53 -4.37 -8.82
N SER A 113 -14.43 -4.27 -7.50
CA SER A 113 -14.96 -3.12 -6.75
C SER A 113 -14.18 -2.92 -5.45
N GLU A 114 -14.07 -1.67 -5.01
CA GLU A 114 -13.56 -1.29 -3.69
C GLU A 114 -14.66 -1.23 -2.62
N ALA A 115 -15.71 -2.06 -2.72
CA ALA A 115 -16.76 -2.12 -1.71
C ALA A 115 -16.21 -2.61 -0.36
N GLU A 116 -16.87 -2.24 0.74
CA GLU A 116 -16.45 -2.62 2.11
C GLU A 116 -16.24 -4.13 2.28
N VAL A 117 -17.09 -4.95 1.67
CA VAL A 117 -16.97 -6.42 1.71
C VAL A 117 -15.65 -6.88 1.10
N PHE A 118 -15.26 -6.30 -0.03
CA PHE A 118 -14.02 -6.61 -0.73
C PHE A 118 -12.79 -6.31 0.15
N TRP A 119 -12.76 -5.14 0.81
CA TRP A 119 -11.72 -4.78 1.77
C TRP A 119 -11.72 -5.70 3.00
N SER A 120 -12.90 -6.00 3.54
CA SER A 120 -13.03 -6.87 4.70
C SER A 120 -12.53 -8.27 4.45
N ASP A 121 -12.81 -8.85 3.28
CA ASP A 121 -12.36 -10.19 2.92
C ASP A 121 -10.83 -10.24 2.74
N PHE A 122 -10.26 -9.18 2.17
CA PHE A 122 -8.81 -9.05 2.08
C PHE A 122 -8.14 -8.94 3.46
N LEU A 123 -8.64 -8.08 4.34
CA LEU A 123 -8.10 -7.93 5.70
C LEU A 123 -8.23 -9.22 6.52
N LYS A 124 -9.36 -9.95 6.40
CA LYS A 124 -9.55 -11.26 7.04
C LYS A 124 -8.58 -12.31 6.49
N ASP A 125 -8.24 -12.26 5.20
CA ASP A 125 -7.22 -13.16 4.64
C ASP A 125 -5.85 -12.89 5.24
N LEU A 126 -5.47 -11.63 5.41
CA LEU A 126 -4.23 -11.24 6.08
C LEU A 126 -4.18 -11.73 7.54
N LEU A 127 -5.28 -11.57 8.30
CA LEU A 127 -5.40 -12.09 9.67
C LEU A 127 -5.25 -13.62 9.71
N ARG A 128 -5.93 -14.36 8.82
CA ARG A 128 -5.82 -15.83 8.74
C ARG A 128 -4.39 -16.29 8.44
N ARG A 129 -3.62 -15.48 7.74
CA ARG A 129 -2.20 -15.75 7.45
C ARG A 129 -1.26 -15.34 8.57
N GLY A 130 -1.77 -14.73 9.65
CA GLY A 130 -0.99 -14.38 10.84
C GLY A 130 -0.66 -12.90 11.00
N LEU A 131 -1.28 -11.98 10.24
CA LEU A 131 -1.14 -10.55 10.49
C LEU A 131 -1.72 -10.21 11.87
N THR A 132 -0.87 -9.78 12.80
CA THR A 132 -1.27 -9.43 14.18
C THR A 132 -0.62 -8.13 14.64
N GLY A 133 -1.15 -7.52 15.71
CA GLY A 133 -0.55 -6.35 16.35
C GLY A 133 -0.67 -5.04 15.56
N VAL A 134 -1.59 -4.94 14.58
CA VAL A 134 -1.76 -3.73 13.77
C VAL A 134 -2.30 -2.60 14.65
N LYS A 135 -1.56 -1.50 14.74
CA LYS A 135 -1.90 -0.29 15.50
C LYS A 135 -2.41 0.83 14.59
N LEU A 136 -1.80 0.98 13.42
CA LEU A 136 -2.11 2.04 12.46
C LEU A 136 -2.19 1.50 11.05
N VAL A 137 -3.29 1.83 10.37
CA VAL A 137 -3.45 1.58 8.93
C VAL A 137 -3.41 2.89 8.17
N ILE A 138 -2.53 3.00 7.19
CA ILE A 138 -2.35 4.19 6.35
C ILE A 138 -2.92 3.92 4.96
N SER A 139 -3.87 4.74 4.51
CA SER A 139 -4.45 4.61 3.18
C SER A 139 -4.97 5.94 2.64
N ASP A 140 -5.44 5.93 1.40
CA ASP A 140 -6.24 7.04 0.87
C ASP A 140 -7.67 7.01 1.46
N ALA A 141 -8.40 8.11 1.30
CA ALA A 141 -9.75 8.23 1.79
C ALA A 141 -10.72 7.34 1.01
N HIS A 142 -11.24 6.34 1.68
CA HIS A 142 -12.26 5.45 1.15
C HIS A 142 -13.12 4.92 2.31
N GLU A 143 -14.42 5.27 2.32
CA GLU A 143 -15.32 4.97 3.45
C GLU A 143 -15.45 3.45 3.71
N GLY A 144 -15.58 2.65 2.65
CA GLY A 144 -15.65 1.20 2.78
C GLY A 144 -14.37 0.58 3.38
N LEU A 145 -13.20 1.15 3.07
CA LEU A 145 -11.94 0.73 3.65
C LEU A 145 -11.84 1.13 5.13
N LYS A 146 -12.20 2.38 5.47
CA LYS A 146 -12.23 2.86 6.87
C LYS A 146 -13.13 1.96 7.75
N ALA A 147 -14.35 1.67 7.27
CA ALA A 147 -15.27 0.77 7.95
C ALA A 147 -14.70 -0.65 8.13
N ALA A 148 -14.05 -1.19 7.09
CA ALA A 148 -13.41 -2.51 7.15
C ALA A 148 -12.25 -2.54 8.15
N ILE A 149 -11.39 -1.51 8.19
CA ILE A 149 -10.27 -1.39 9.14
C ILE A 149 -10.79 -1.42 10.58
N THR A 150 -11.77 -0.59 10.89
CA THR A 150 -12.36 -0.52 12.24
C THR A 150 -12.96 -1.87 12.65
N ARG A 151 -13.74 -2.48 11.75
CA ARG A 151 -14.45 -3.73 12.05
C ARG A 151 -13.55 -4.97 12.13
N VAL A 152 -12.54 -5.07 11.27
CA VAL A 152 -11.73 -6.29 11.13
C VAL A 152 -10.45 -6.23 11.95
N LEU A 153 -9.80 -5.05 12.00
CA LEU A 153 -8.50 -4.89 12.66
C LEU A 153 -8.61 -4.18 14.02
N GLY A 154 -9.66 -3.36 14.25
CA GLY A 154 -9.75 -2.50 15.43
C GLY A 154 -8.62 -1.47 15.51
N ALA A 155 -7.93 -1.20 14.43
CA ALA A 155 -6.76 -0.33 14.38
C ALA A 155 -7.14 1.13 14.09
N THR A 156 -6.29 2.06 14.52
CA THR A 156 -6.39 3.47 14.13
C THR A 156 -6.19 3.62 12.63
N TRP A 157 -6.98 4.51 12.00
CA TRP A 157 -6.82 4.81 10.59
C TRP A 157 -6.15 6.17 10.37
N GLN A 158 -5.14 6.21 9.52
CA GLN A 158 -4.47 7.42 9.05
C GLN A 158 -4.83 7.66 7.59
N ARG A 159 -5.54 8.74 7.33
CA ARG A 159 -5.75 9.23 5.96
C ARG A 159 -4.47 9.81 5.39
N CYS A 160 -4.10 9.42 4.19
CA CYS A 160 -2.92 9.94 3.50
C CYS A 160 -2.95 11.48 3.42
N ARG A 161 -1.99 12.14 4.07
CA ARG A 161 -1.88 13.61 4.12
C ARG A 161 -1.68 14.22 2.74
N VAL A 162 -0.97 13.53 1.84
CA VAL A 162 -0.72 14.02 0.48
C VAL A 162 -2.01 14.08 -0.32
N HIS A 163 -2.83 13.01 -0.25
CA HIS A 163 -4.13 12.98 -0.90
C HIS A 163 -5.13 13.96 -0.26
N PHE A 164 -5.13 14.07 1.07
CA PHE A 164 -5.92 15.08 1.75
C PHE A 164 -5.58 16.50 1.26
N MET A 165 -4.29 16.86 1.20
CA MET A 165 -3.87 18.19 0.71
C MET A 165 -4.33 18.45 -0.73
N ARG A 166 -4.26 17.45 -1.60
CA ARG A 166 -4.78 17.57 -2.98
C ARG A 166 -6.27 17.83 -3.00
N ASN A 167 -7.04 17.10 -2.18
CA ASN A 167 -8.49 17.26 -2.09
C ASN A 167 -8.87 18.62 -1.47
N ALA A 168 -8.21 19.03 -0.40
CA ALA A 168 -8.43 20.32 0.26
C ALA A 168 -8.16 21.50 -0.68
N LEU A 169 -7.06 21.47 -1.43
CA LEU A 169 -6.72 22.52 -2.38
C LEU A 169 -7.67 22.60 -3.58
N ALA A 170 -8.46 21.55 -3.87
CA ALA A 170 -9.49 21.61 -4.91
C ALA A 170 -10.61 22.64 -4.60
N TYR A 171 -10.78 23.00 -3.32
CA TYR A 171 -11.73 24.04 -2.91
C TYR A 171 -11.18 25.47 -3.04
N VAL A 172 -9.93 25.64 -3.49
CA VAL A 172 -9.21 26.91 -3.50
C VAL A 172 -8.77 27.24 -4.93
N PRO A 173 -8.86 28.52 -5.38
CA PRO A 173 -8.30 28.94 -6.67
C PRO A 173 -6.79 28.66 -6.75
N LYS A 174 -6.30 28.25 -7.94
CA LYS A 174 -4.91 27.85 -8.16
C LYS A 174 -3.88 28.88 -7.68
N GLY A 175 -4.14 30.16 -7.89
CA GLY A 175 -3.24 31.24 -7.45
C GLY A 175 -3.05 31.36 -5.93
N GLN A 176 -3.86 30.67 -5.13
CA GLN A 176 -3.83 30.72 -3.67
C GLN A 176 -3.40 29.39 -3.04
N HIS A 177 -3.16 28.33 -3.85
CA HIS A 177 -2.76 27.01 -3.37
C HIS A 177 -1.53 27.04 -2.48
N THR A 178 -0.49 27.78 -2.84
CA THR A 178 0.77 27.86 -2.08
C THR A 178 0.54 28.42 -0.68
N MET A 179 -0.23 29.51 -0.56
CA MET A 179 -0.55 30.15 0.71
C MET A 179 -1.38 29.22 1.61
N VAL A 180 -2.47 28.65 1.07
CA VAL A 180 -3.33 27.75 1.83
C VAL A 180 -2.60 26.48 2.24
N ALA A 181 -1.81 25.91 1.34
CA ALA A 181 -0.99 24.74 1.66
C ALA A 181 0.05 25.05 2.76
N ALA A 182 0.66 26.23 2.75
CA ALA A 182 1.58 26.65 3.80
C ALA A 182 0.86 26.79 5.16
N ALA A 183 -0.34 27.38 5.18
CA ALA A 183 -1.14 27.50 6.40
C ALA A 183 -1.50 26.12 6.99
N ILE A 184 -2.03 25.20 6.19
CA ILE A 184 -2.39 23.85 6.65
C ILE A 184 -1.16 23.09 7.16
N ARG A 185 0.00 23.23 6.52
CA ARG A 185 1.25 22.58 6.93
C ARG A 185 1.73 22.98 8.31
N GLN A 186 1.29 24.14 8.85
CA GLN A 186 1.66 24.54 10.22
C GLN A 186 1.20 23.52 11.27
N ALA A 187 0.05 22.88 11.08
CA ALA A 187 -0.41 21.81 11.96
C ALA A 187 0.48 20.56 11.90
N PHE A 188 1.10 20.27 10.77
CA PHE A 188 1.91 19.06 10.56
C PHE A 188 3.34 19.16 11.13
N ILE A 189 3.80 20.35 11.47
CA ILE A 189 5.15 20.59 12.01
C ILE A 189 5.16 20.76 13.53
N GLN A 190 4.00 20.65 14.17
CA GLN A 190 3.90 20.73 15.62
C GLN A 190 4.59 19.53 16.30
N PRO A 191 5.22 19.74 17.46
CA PRO A 191 6.00 18.71 18.15
C PRO A 191 5.13 17.57 18.72
N ASP A 192 3.91 17.89 19.14
CA ASP A 192 2.99 16.99 19.79
C ASP A 192 1.58 17.00 19.15
N GLN A 193 0.75 16.09 19.59
CA GLN A 193 -0.61 15.91 19.07
C GLN A 193 -1.52 17.08 19.42
N ASP A 194 -1.44 17.60 20.65
CA ASP A 194 -2.31 18.68 21.09
C ASP A 194 -2.03 19.97 20.34
N GLY A 195 -0.76 20.31 20.17
CA GLY A 195 -0.35 21.43 19.34
C GLY A 195 -0.77 21.29 17.89
N ALA A 196 -0.70 20.09 17.33
CA ALA A 196 -1.17 19.80 15.97
C ALA A 196 -2.69 20.03 15.84
N ILE A 197 -3.49 19.53 16.79
CA ILE A 197 -4.95 19.68 16.82
C ILE A 197 -5.33 21.17 16.99
N GLN A 198 -4.73 21.87 17.95
CA GLN A 198 -4.99 23.29 18.18
C GLN A 198 -4.66 24.14 16.94
N THR A 199 -3.50 23.91 16.33
CA THR A 199 -3.09 24.60 15.13
C THR A 199 -4.00 24.28 13.95
N TRP A 200 -4.41 23.02 13.79
CA TRP A 200 -5.34 22.59 12.75
C TRP A 200 -6.67 23.35 12.84
N ARG A 201 -7.29 23.37 14.02
CA ARG A 201 -8.56 24.07 14.26
C ARG A 201 -8.44 25.58 14.03
N HIS A 202 -7.36 26.20 14.52
CA HIS A 202 -7.12 27.61 14.28
C HIS A 202 -7.00 27.94 12.79
N VAL A 203 -6.25 27.14 12.03
CA VAL A 203 -6.10 27.30 10.57
C VAL A 203 -7.43 27.04 9.85
N ALA A 204 -8.19 26.03 10.25
CA ALA A 204 -9.51 25.74 9.69
C ALA A 204 -10.45 26.94 9.84
N ASP A 205 -10.50 27.56 11.04
CA ASP A 205 -11.32 28.74 11.30
C ASP A 205 -10.90 29.96 10.47
N GLN A 206 -9.61 30.22 10.32
CA GLN A 206 -9.11 31.29 9.47
C GLN A 206 -9.48 31.07 8.00
N LEU A 207 -9.33 29.84 7.49
CA LEU A 207 -9.61 29.51 6.10
C LEU A 207 -11.11 29.46 5.79
N ARG A 208 -11.93 29.10 6.78
CA ARG A 208 -13.40 29.03 6.69
C ARG A 208 -14.04 30.35 6.31
N ALA A 209 -13.50 31.47 6.80
CA ALA A 209 -14.02 32.81 6.50
C ALA A 209 -14.05 33.08 4.98
N ARG A 210 -13.10 32.55 4.23
CA ARG A 210 -12.98 32.73 2.78
C ARG A 210 -13.42 31.51 1.97
N TRP A 211 -13.18 30.31 2.49
CA TRP A 211 -13.49 29.03 1.85
C TRP A 211 -14.26 28.12 2.83
N PRO A 212 -15.58 28.33 2.99
CA PRO A 212 -16.36 27.55 3.96
C PRO A 212 -16.31 26.04 3.76
N LYS A 213 -16.28 25.58 2.48
CA LYS A 213 -16.16 24.16 2.13
C LYS A 213 -14.81 23.57 2.53
N LEU A 214 -13.74 24.35 2.44
CA LEU A 214 -12.42 23.92 2.91
C LEU A 214 -12.41 23.76 4.43
N GLY A 215 -12.99 24.74 5.17
CA GLY A 215 -13.11 24.65 6.63
C GLY A 215 -13.86 23.39 7.06
N ALA A 216 -15.02 23.11 6.45
CA ALA A 216 -15.78 21.87 6.72
C ALA A 216 -14.96 20.59 6.37
N CYS A 217 -14.27 20.58 5.23
CA CYS A 217 -13.40 19.46 4.85
C CYS A 217 -12.25 19.24 5.86
N MET A 218 -11.73 20.30 6.47
CA MET A 218 -10.71 20.19 7.51
C MET A 218 -11.29 19.65 8.81
N ASP A 219 -12.48 20.11 9.23
CA ASP A 219 -13.15 19.60 10.44
C ASP A 219 -13.42 18.09 10.34
N ASP A 220 -13.99 17.65 9.21
CA ASP A 220 -14.31 16.24 8.96
C ASP A 220 -13.06 15.33 8.91
N ALA A 221 -11.91 15.89 8.57
CA ALA A 221 -10.69 15.13 8.37
C ALA A 221 -9.70 15.21 9.56
N GLU A 222 -9.96 16.00 10.59
CA GLU A 222 -9.03 16.27 11.69
C GLU A 222 -8.46 15.00 12.31
N THR A 223 -9.32 14.12 12.82
CA THR A 223 -8.92 12.87 13.49
C THR A 223 -8.16 11.94 12.57
N ASP A 224 -8.58 11.86 11.30
CA ASP A 224 -8.05 10.90 10.34
C ASP A 224 -6.70 11.36 9.76
N VAL A 225 -6.50 12.66 9.57
CA VAL A 225 -5.27 13.22 8.99
C VAL A 225 -4.19 13.43 10.03
N LEU A 226 -4.56 13.67 11.29
CA LEU A 226 -3.64 13.87 12.39
C LEU A 226 -3.38 12.62 13.23
N ALA A 227 -4.00 11.47 12.92
CA ALA A 227 -3.86 10.23 13.68
C ALA A 227 -2.40 9.82 13.93
N TYR A 228 -1.51 10.01 12.94
CA TYR A 228 -0.09 9.67 13.03
C TYR A 228 0.65 10.45 14.13
N THR A 229 0.12 11.59 14.59
CA THR A 229 0.76 12.42 15.63
C THR A 229 0.71 11.77 17.03
N GLY A 230 -0.19 10.80 17.25
CA GLY A 230 -0.22 9.97 18.46
C GLY A 230 0.82 8.84 18.47
N PHE A 231 1.65 8.72 17.44
CA PHE A 231 2.66 7.66 17.32
C PHE A 231 4.08 8.21 17.55
N PRO A 232 5.08 7.34 17.81
CA PRO A 232 6.44 7.74 18.10
C PRO A 232 7.00 8.73 17.08
N THR A 233 7.63 9.79 17.55
CA THR A 233 8.10 10.91 16.73
C THR A 233 9.03 10.46 15.60
N GLN A 234 9.90 9.46 15.88
CA GLN A 234 10.83 8.87 14.92
C GLN A 234 10.13 8.22 13.73
N HIS A 235 8.88 7.75 13.92
CA HIS A 235 8.09 7.07 12.89
C HIS A 235 7.21 8.01 12.07
N ARG A 236 6.80 9.16 12.64
CA ARG A 236 5.80 10.08 12.05
C ARG A 236 6.12 10.51 10.62
N VAL A 237 7.41 10.66 10.29
CA VAL A 237 7.86 11.05 8.95
C VAL A 237 7.46 10.05 7.86
N LYS A 238 7.19 8.79 8.22
CA LYS A 238 6.79 7.73 7.29
C LYS A 238 5.32 7.34 7.40
N LEU A 239 4.66 7.66 8.52
CA LEU A 239 3.28 7.26 8.80
C LEU A 239 2.22 8.16 8.15
N HIS A 240 2.58 9.37 7.75
CA HIS A 240 1.62 10.38 7.31
C HIS A 240 1.14 10.21 5.85
N SER A 241 1.68 9.27 5.08
CA SER A 241 1.34 9.14 3.65
C SER A 241 1.51 7.72 3.10
N THR A 242 0.86 7.48 1.97
CA THR A 242 0.97 6.25 1.16
C THR A 242 2.13 6.30 0.15
N ASN A 243 3.03 7.28 0.22
CA ASN A 243 4.15 7.44 -0.72
C ASN A 243 4.96 6.15 -0.99
N PRO A 244 5.21 5.27 0.00
CA PRO A 244 5.90 4.01 -0.25
C PRO A 244 5.17 3.13 -1.25
N LEU A 245 3.83 3.05 -1.16
CA LEU A 245 2.99 2.29 -2.10
C LEU A 245 2.76 3.03 -3.41
N GLU A 246 2.65 4.35 -3.41
CA GLU A 246 2.51 5.13 -4.65
C GLU A 246 3.66 4.87 -5.63
N ARG A 247 4.89 4.80 -5.11
CA ARG A 247 6.07 4.47 -5.91
C ARG A 247 5.99 3.06 -6.49
N LEU A 248 5.58 2.09 -5.68
CA LEU A 248 5.38 0.70 -6.10
C LEU A 248 4.24 0.59 -7.13
N ASN A 249 3.10 1.23 -6.89
CA ASN A 249 1.98 1.27 -7.82
C ASN A 249 2.33 1.91 -9.16
N LYS A 250 3.20 2.92 -9.15
CA LYS A 250 3.71 3.54 -10.39
C LYS A 250 4.52 2.52 -11.22
N GLU A 251 5.35 1.72 -10.56
CA GLU A 251 6.11 0.66 -11.24
C GLU A 251 5.20 -0.46 -11.75
N VAL A 252 4.24 -0.91 -10.94
CA VAL A 252 3.21 -1.86 -11.37
C VAL A 252 2.46 -1.36 -12.60
N LYS A 253 2.02 -0.10 -12.60
CA LYS A 253 1.34 0.51 -13.76
C LYS A 253 2.23 0.54 -14.99
N ARG A 254 3.48 0.96 -14.84
CA ARG A 254 4.44 1.02 -15.95
C ARG A 254 4.58 -0.34 -16.66
N ARG A 255 4.65 -1.42 -15.87
CA ARG A 255 4.74 -2.78 -16.43
C ARG A 255 3.40 -3.28 -16.98
N ALA A 256 2.30 -2.97 -16.30
CA ALA A 256 0.95 -3.33 -16.76
C ALA A 256 0.54 -2.62 -18.06
N ASP A 257 0.98 -1.38 -18.29
CA ASP A 257 0.69 -0.60 -19.49
C ASP A 257 1.28 -1.26 -20.76
N VAL A 258 2.35 -2.02 -20.63
CA VAL A 258 2.92 -2.81 -21.73
C VAL A 258 1.96 -3.92 -22.18
N VAL A 259 1.22 -4.51 -21.26
CA VAL A 259 0.19 -5.52 -21.53
C VAL A 259 -1.09 -4.85 -22.04
N GLY A 260 -1.46 -3.72 -21.45
CA GLY A 260 -2.64 -2.91 -21.76
C GLY A 260 -3.92 -3.52 -21.21
N ILE A 261 -4.38 -4.65 -21.77
CA ILE A 261 -5.59 -5.36 -21.32
C ILE A 261 -5.21 -6.81 -21.00
N PHE A 262 -5.37 -7.18 -19.75
CA PHE A 262 -5.08 -8.54 -19.29
C PHE A 262 -6.14 -9.54 -19.79
N PRO A 263 -5.75 -10.76 -20.17
CA PRO A 263 -6.68 -11.77 -20.65
C PRO A 263 -7.58 -12.32 -19.50
N ASN A 264 -7.08 -12.37 -18.28
CA ASN A 264 -7.76 -12.84 -17.08
C ASN A 264 -7.07 -12.31 -15.81
N GLU A 265 -7.67 -12.53 -14.65
CA GLU A 265 -7.15 -12.10 -13.34
C GLU A 265 -5.84 -12.81 -12.97
N ASP A 266 -5.68 -14.10 -13.30
CA ASP A 266 -4.43 -14.84 -13.04
C ASP A 266 -3.23 -14.19 -13.71
N SER A 267 -3.43 -13.62 -14.91
CA SER A 267 -2.38 -12.89 -15.61
C SER A 267 -2.00 -11.59 -14.91
N ILE A 268 -2.95 -10.93 -14.23
CA ILE A 268 -2.68 -9.78 -13.37
C ILE A 268 -1.87 -10.23 -12.17
N ILE A 269 -2.34 -11.27 -11.45
CA ILE A 269 -1.67 -11.81 -10.26
C ILE A 269 -0.24 -12.22 -10.59
N ARG A 270 -0.01 -12.89 -11.73
CA ARG A 270 1.32 -13.27 -12.19
C ARG A 270 2.24 -12.07 -12.36
N LEU A 271 1.84 -11.06 -13.14
CA LEU A 271 2.70 -9.90 -13.42
C LEU A 271 2.89 -9.05 -12.18
N VAL A 272 1.78 -8.64 -11.55
CA VAL A 272 1.84 -7.78 -10.36
C VAL A 272 2.54 -8.51 -9.23
N GLY A 273 2.19 -9.78 -8.98
CA GLY A 273 2.81 -10.60 -7.94
C GLY A 273 4.32 -10.79 -8.14
N ALA A 274 4.78 -10.97 -9.39
CA ALA A 274 6.21 -11.04 -9.68
C ALA A 274 6.94 -9.73 -9.37
N VAL A 275 6.35 -8.58 -9.76
CA VAL A 275 6.87 -7.24 -9.42
C VAL A 275 6.95 -7.04 -7.91
N LEU A 276 5.91 -7.48 -7.20
CA LEU A 276 5.85 -7.37 -5.74
C LEU A 276 6.90 -8.28 -5.06
N LEU A 277 7.10 -9.49 -5.56
CA LEU A 277 8.11 -10.42 -5.07
C LEU A 277 9.52 -9.83 -5.24
N GLU A 278 9.86 -9.37 -6.45
CA GLU A 278 11.12 -8.71 -6.76
C GLU A 278 11.38 -7.52 -5.80
N GLN A 279 10.39 -6.65 -5.63
CA GLN A 279 10.50 -5.50 -4.74
C GLN A 279 10.63 -5.90 -3.27
N ASN A 280 9.94 -6.96 -2.85
CA ASN A 280 10.06 -7.48 -1.49
C ASN A 280 11.46 -8.02 -1.23
N ASP A 281 12.03 -8.77 -2.16
CA ASP A 281 13.38 -9.31 -2.07
C ASP A 281 14.43 -8.18 -2.00
N GLU A 282 14.29 -7.14 -2.81
CA GLU A 282 15.13 -5.93 -2.71
C GLU A 282 15.04 -5.27 -1.32
N TRP A 283 13.83 -5.18 -0.74
CA TRP A 283 13.65 -4.57 0.57
C TRP A 283 14.30 -5.38 1.69
N GLN A 284 14.35 -6.71 1.56
CA GLN A 284 15.04 -7.56 2.54
C GLN A 284 16.55 -7.32 2.57
N LEU A 285 17.14 -6.88 1.45
CA LEU A 285 18.57 -6.55 1.37
C LEU A 285 18.90 -5.14 1.88
N GLN A 286 17.89 -4.28 2.07
CA GLN A 286 18.06 -2.90 2.51
C GLN A 286 18.15 -2.80 4.04
N HIS A 287 18.61 -1.63 4.51
CA HIS A 287 18.55 -1.28 5.93
C HIS A 287 17.10 -1.24 6.44
N ARG A 288 16.94 -1.33 7.76
CA ARG A 288 15.64 -1.22 8.43
C ARG A 288 14.88 0.01 7.95
N TYR A 289 13.60 -0.17 7.72
CA TYR A 289 12.73 0.91 7.24
C TYR A 289 12.35 1.87 8.36
N MET A 290 12.17 1.37 9.59
CA MET A 290 11.87 2.15 10.78
C MET A 290 12.85 1.88 11.91
N GLN A 291 12.99 2.85 12.81
CA GLN A 291 13.83 2.74 14.02
C GLN A 291 13.15 1.84 15.04
N ILE A 292 13.93 0.99 15.70
CA ILE A 292 13.41 0.00 16.67
C ILE A 292 13.00 0.68 17.98
N GLU A 293 13.70 1.74 18.35
CA GLU A 293 13.47 2.48 19.59
C GLU A 293 12.01 2.93 19.69
N GLY A 294 11.44 3.45 18.59
CA GLY A 294 10.02 3.79 18.53
C GLY A 294 9.06 2.59 18.58
N MET A 295 9.51 1.36 18.24
CA MET A 295 8.68 0.16 18.39
C MET A 295 8.49 -0.22 19.86
N ALA A 296 9.50 0.00 20.70
CA ALA A 296 9.41 -0.24 22.15
C ALA A 296 8.41 0.73 22.81
N GLU A 297 8.37 1.99 22.38
CA GLU A 297 7.41 2.99 22.88
C GLU A 297 5.95 2.58 22.60
N LEU A 298 5.66 1.97 21.45
CA LEU A 298 4.31 1.50 21.11
C LEU A 298 3.76 0.46 22.08
N ASN A 299 4.63 -0.36 22.66
CA ASN A 299 4.22 -1.39 23.61
C ASN A 299 4.01 -0.82 25.02
N GLN A 300 4.72 0.24 25.40
CA GLN A 300 4.57 0.91 26.71
C GLN A 300 3.26 1.69 26.81
N THR A 301 2.89 2.43 25.78
CA THR A 301 1.64 3.21 25.73
C THR A 301 0.40 2.32 25.89
N MET A 302 0.43 1.10 25.37
CA MET A 302 -0.68 0.15 25.48
C MET A 302 -0.85 -0.42 26.89
N ILE A 303 0.25 -0.63 27.62
CA ILE A 303 0.21 -1.12 28.99
C ILE A 303 -0.42 -0.05 29.90
N GLU A 304 -0.13 1.23 29.64
CA GLU A 304 -0.71 2.35 30.40
C GLU A 304 -2.21 2.54 30.11
N GLU A 305 -2.65 2.36 28.87
CA GLU A 305 -4.07 2.43 28.50
C GLU A 305 -4.89 1.23 29.04
N GLU A 306 -4.34 0.03 29.11
CA GLU A 306 -4.99 -1.14 29.70
C GLU A 306 -5.07 -1.06 31.24
N ILE A 307 -4.16 -0.36 31.90
CA ILE A 307 -4.12 -0.23 33.37
C ILE A 307 -5.08 0.87 33.87
N GLN A 308 -5.38 1.91 33.10
CA GLN A 308 -6.27 3.00 33.50
C GLN A 308 -7.71 2.58 33.85
N PRO A 309 -8.40 1.64 33.21
CA PRO A 309 -9.74 1.20 33.58
C PRO A 309 -9.82 0.45 34.91
N LEU A 310 -8.72 -0.18 35.34
CA LEU A 310 -8.71 -0.98 36.59
C LEU A 310 -8.61 -0.14 37.87
N HIS A 311 -8.14 1.10 37.79
CA HIS A 311 -8.03 1.99 38.96
C HIS A 311 -9.30 2.77 39.30
N ILE A 312 -10.27 2.87 38.37
CA ILE A 312 -11.52 3.63 38.62
C ILE A 312 -12.55 2.79 39.38
N THR A 313 -12.47 1.46 39.35
CA THR A 313 -13.41 0.57 40.05
C THR A 313 -13.06 0.27 41.51
N ALA A 314 -11.89 0.64 42.01
CA ALA A 314 -11.43 0.36 43.37
C ALA A 314 -11.70 1.49 44.40
N LYS A 315 -12.34 2.60 44.01
CA LYS A 315 -12.66 3.74 44.92
C LYS A 315 -14.15 3.94 45.23
N ALA A 316 -15.00 2.96 44.90
CA ALA A 316 -16.44 3.00 45.23
C ALA A 316 -16.86 1.71 45.97
N ALA A 317 -16.21 1.42 47.11
CA ALA A 317 -16.69 0.47 48.11
C ALA A 317 -16.35 1.00 49.52
#